data_acbf2b33939c30e112b1bd43495e00bf
#
_entry.id   acbf2b33939c30e112b1bd43495e00bf
#
_cell.length_a   1.000
_cell.length_b   1.000
_cell.length_c   1.000
_cell.angle_alpha   90.00
_cell.angle_beta   90.00
_cell.angle_gamma   90.00
#
_symmetry.space_group_name_H-M   'P 1'
#
loop_
_entity.id
_entity.type
_entity.pdbx_description
1 polymer ?
#
loop_
_entity_poly.entity_id
_entity_poly.type
_entity_poly.pdbx_seq_one_letter_code
_entity_poly.pdbx_strand_id
1 'polypeptide(L)'
;MDLRCHLISSQKIEVTSLIRALLDKGVAVSRSDELSAGISIIHAIPERIFYSDFVVAVLSKPEFDANVYFEIGLAQGLGKRTLLFATEENQSVPFDHEHHYIVRSSLSNETAVEFAIEQIISAPPKSAQRARGLPLDSRGKPLGTESKYFLNRLNQIPTEDRGLLLEAFVADLLLACGVEVLSESSRKEKTADFAVWSDELEQTVGNPLVIEVKRVLRSKSVIGEAGQQLSKYVANGRGNWGLLLYKDGRKPSSVARDILPPNIICLRLDELLEQLRNSSFSKVIKHHRNNLVHGINF
;
A
#
# COMPACT_ATOMS: atom_id res chain seq x y z
N MET A 1 10.65 7.50 -23.90
CA MET A 1 11.04 8.35 -22.75
C MET A 1 12.16 7.63 -22.04
N ASP A 2 13.30 8.28 -21.90
CA ASP A 2 14.43 7.68 -21.20
C ASP A 2 14.13 7.69 -19.71
N LEU A 3 14.15 6.51 -19.09
CA LEU A 3 13.95 6.37 -17.65
C LEU A 3 15.11 7.03 -16.90
N ARG A 4 14.81 7.66 -15.76
CA ARG A 4 15.81 8.34 -14.91
C ARG A 4 15.87 7.67 -13.55
N CYS A 5 17.07 7.32 -13.14
CA CYS A 5 17.37 6.76 -11.83
C CYS A 5 18.19 7.74 -11.00
N HIS A 6 17.85 7.93 -9.73
CA HIS A 6 18.75 8.54 -8.77
C HIS A 6 19.42 7.45 -7.95
N LEU A 7 20.75 7.35 -8.05
CA LEU A 7 21.55 6.36 -7.35
C LEU A 7 22.12 6.96 -6.05
N ILE A 8 21.77 6.33 -4.94
CA ILE A 8 22.19 6.70 -3.59
C ILE A 8 23.20 5.68 -3.10
N SER A 9 24.39 6.12 -2.77
CA SER A 9 25.44 5.27 -2.19
C SER A 9 26.44 6.07 -1.37
N SER A 10 27.10 5.42 -0.42
CA SER A 10 28.27 5.98 0.22
C SER A 10 29.40 6.13 -0.80
N GLN A 11 30.20 7.20 -0.70
CA GLN A 11 31.38 7.42 -1.55
C GLN A 11 32.42 6.30 -1.48
N LYS A 12 32.36 5.46 -0.43
CA LYS A 12 33.30 4.36 -0.21
C LYS A 12 32.92 3.07 -0.94
N ILE A 13 31.75 3.04 -1.60
CA ILE A 13 31.27 1.85 -2.30
C ILE A 13 31.50 2.01 -3.80
N GLU A 14 32.08 0.98 -4.38
CA GLU A 14 32.19 0.85 -5.82
C GLU A 14 30.83 0.45 -6.41
N VAL A 15 30.26 1.32 -7.24
CA VAL A 15 28.93 1.10 -7.87
C VAL A 15 29.01 1.05 -9.40
N THR A 16 30.20 0.90 -9.95
CA THR A 16 30.43 0.94 -11.41
C THR A 16 29.65 -0.15 -12.15
N SER A 17 29.61 -1.37 -11.62
CA SER A 17 28.83 -2.47 -12.19
C SER A 17 27.32 -2.15 -12.23
N LEU A 18 26.80 -1.59 -11.16
CA LEU A 18 25.40 -1.18 -11.05
C LEU A 18 25.05 -0.04 -12.03
N ILE A 19 25.94 0.97 -12.15
CA ILE A 19 25.76 2.06 -13.10
C ILE A 19 25.76 1.51 -14.54
N ARG A 20 26.71 0.63 -14.87
CA ARG A 20 26.77 0.00 -16.20
C ARG A 20 25.48 -0.74 -16.51
N ALA A 21 24.99 -1.57 -15.59
CA ALA A 21 23.75 -2.33 -15.76
C ALA A 21 22.52 -1.44 -15.98
N LEU A 22 22.45 -0.27 -15.31
CA LEU A 22 21.39 0.73 -15.55
C LEU A 22 21.51 1.37 -16.92
N LEU A 23 22.72 1.78 -17.32
CA LEU A 23 22.99 2.40 -18.62
C LEU A 23 22.70 1.44 -19.78
N ASP A 24 23.07 0.17 -19.65
CA ASP A 24 22.81 -0.88 -20.66
C ASP A 24 21.30 -1.11 -20.88
N LYS A 25 20.45 -0.79 -19.88
CA LYS A 25 18.99 -0.80 -19.99
C LYS A 25 18.41 0.56 -20.44
N GLY A 26 19.22 1.51 -20.86
CA GLY A 26 18.79 2.83 -21.33
C GLY A 26 18.28 3.75 -20.21
N VAL A 27 18.74 3.55 -18.98
CA VAL A 27 18.38 4.38 -17.83
C VAL A 27 19.42 5.46 -17.61
N ALA A 28 19.01 6.72 -17.59
CA ALA A 28 19.90 7.83 -17.22
C ALA A 28 20.09 7.83 -15.68
N VAL A 29 21.35 7.87 -15.24
CA VAL A 29 21.70 7.81 -13.81
C VAL A 29 22.20 9.17 -13.34
N SER A 30 21.69 9.62 -12.18
CA SER A 30 22.20 10.76 -11.43
C SER A 30 22.65 10.34 -10.04
N ARG A 31 23.67 11.01 -9.48
CA ARG A 31 24.24 10.70 -8.16
C ARG A 31 24.41 11.96 -7.33
N SER A 32 24.35 11.81 -5.99
CA SER A 32 24.52 12.94 -5.06
C SER A 32 25.96 13.46 -5.02
N ASP A 33 26.95 12.61 -5.27
CA ASP A 33 28.37 12.98 -5.29
C ASP A 33 28.82 13.71 -6.57
N GLU A 34 27.98 13.79 -7.59
CA GLU A 34 28.23 14.56 -8.84
C GLU A 34 27.79 16.03 -8.75
N LEU A 35 27.51 16.52 -7.54
CA LEU A 35 27.13 17.92 -7.34
C LEU A 35 28.36 18.84 -7.47
N SER A 36 28.24 19.84 -8.32
CA SER A 36 29.29 20.84 -8.51
C SER A 36 29.51 21.68 -7.24
N ALA A 37 30.75 22.04 -6.97
CA ALA A 37 31.08 22.93 -5.86
C ALA A 37 30.25 24.22 -5.92
N GLY A 38 29.63 24.61 -4.81
CA GLY A 38 28.80 25.83 -4.72
C GLY A 38 27.30 25.62 -4.88
N ILE A 39 26.85 24.41 -5.23
CA ILE A 39 25.41 24.08 -5.20
C ILE A 39 25.00 23.65 -3.80
N SER A 40 23.90 24.20 -3.29
CA SER A 40 23.33 23.78 -2.01
C SER A 40 22.83 22.34 -2.09
N ILE A 41 23.50 21.43 -1.40
CA ILE A 41 23.14 19.99 -1.32
C ILE A 41 21.71 19.82 -0.85
N ILE A 42 21.26 20.66 0.07
CA ILE A 42 19.90 20.62 0.66
C ILE A 42 18.80 20.81 -0.41
N HIS A 43 19.09 21.57 -1.47
CA HIS A 43 18.13 21.80 -2.55
C HIS A 43 18.33 20.87 -3.74
N ALA A 44 19.56 20.53 -4.06
CA ALA A 44 19.88 19.75 -5.26
C ALA A 44 19.50 18.27 -5.15
N ILE A 45 19.66 17.64 -3.97
CA ILE A 45 19.29 16.22 -3.77
C ILE A 45 17.79 16.00 -3.88
N PRO A 46 16.93 16.79 -3.17
CA PRO A 46 15.49 16.67 -3.32
C PRO A 46 15.02 16.83 -4.77
N GLU A 47 15.60 17.77 -5.50
CA GLU A 47 15.26 18.03 -6.89
C GLU A 47 15.62 16.86 -7.81
N ARG A 48 16.83 16.29 -7.68
CA ARG A 48 17.24 15.11 -8.46
C ARG A 48 16.38 13.90 -8.18
N ILE A 49 16.06 13.63 -6.90
CA ILE A 49 15.15 12.56 -6.51
C ILE A 49 13.75 12.84 -7.08
N PHE A 50 13.26 14.08 -7.02
CA PHE A 50 11.95 14.45 -7.55
C PHE A 50 11.81 14.18 -9.05
N TYR A 51 12.84 14.48 -9.85
CA TYR A 51 12.82 14.27 -11.29
C TYR A 51 13.21 12.85 -11.73
N SER A 52 13.58 11.96 -10.82
CA SER A 52 13.82 10.56 -11.14
C SER A 52 12.50 9.76 -11.21
N ASP A 53 12.49 8.68 -12.01
CA ASP A 53 11.36 7.74 -12.10
C ASP A 53 11.40 6.71 -10.97
N PHE A 54 12.60 6.39 -10.51
CA PHE A 54 12.86 5.50 -9.38
C PHE A 54 14.21 5.79 -8.76
N VAL A 55 14.43 5.22 -7.58
CA VAL A 55 15.68 5.36 -6.82
C VAL A 55 16.29 3.98 -6.61
N VAL A 56 17.60 3.90 -6.74
CA VAL A 56 18.39 2.73 -6.33
C VAL A 56 19.31 3.16 -5.20
N ALA A 57 19.29 2.46 -4.08
CA ALA A 57 20.17 2.75 -2.96
C ALA A 57 21.00 1.52 -2.59
N VAL A 58 22.29 1.76 -2.29
CA VAL A 58 23.22 0.73 -1.86
C VAL A 58 23.60 0.96 -0.41
N LEU A 59 23.21 0.01 0.42
CA LEU A 59 23.55 -0.01 1.85
C LEU A 59 24.87 -0.73 2.06
N SER A 60 25.67 -0.19 2.97
CA SER A 60 26.94 -0.76 3.39
C SER A 60 27.01 -0.89 4.91
N LYS A 61 28.13 -0.55 5.50
CA LYS A 61 28.28 -0.54 6.96
C LYS A 61 27.51 0.63 7.57
N PRO A 62 26.81 0.41 8.68
CA PRO A 62 25.96 1.44 9.31
C PRO A 62 26.66 2.78 9.58
N GLU A 63 27.94 2.76 9.90
CA GLU A 63 28.73 3.97 10.15
C GLU A 63 28.89 4.88 8.93
N PHE A 64 28.63 4.39 7.72
CA PHE A 64 28.77 5.14 6.46
C PHE A 64 27.45 5.49 5.81
N ASP A 65 26.34 4.98 6.33
CA ASP A 65 25.06 5.02 5.66
C ASP A 65 24.11 6.12 6.16
N ALA A 66 24.55 6.99 7.10
CA ALA A 66 23.68 8.05 7.64
C ALA A 66 23.07 8.95 6.54
N ASN A 67 23.87 9.39 5.56
CA ASN A 67 23.39 10.19 4.43
C ASN A 67 22.53 9.34 3.48
N VAL A 68 22.87 8.07 3.29
CA VAL A 68 22.11 7.13 2.47
C VAL A 68 20.72 6.96 3.04
N TYR A 69 20.57 6.76 4.35
CA TYR A 69 19.27 6.65 5.01
C TYR A 69 18.46 7.94 4.92
N PHE A 70 19.10 9.09 5.04
CA PHE A 70 18.40 10.37 4.87
C PHE A 70 17.82 10.51 3.45
N GLU A 71 18.60 10.20 2.41
CA GLU A 71 18.16 10.28 1.03
C GLU A 71 17.08 9.23 0.70
N ILE A 72 17.18 8.02 1.26
CA ILE A 72 16.13 7.00 1.16
C ILE A 72 14.83 7.51 1.78
N GLY A 73 14.89 8.08 2.99
CA GLY A 73 13.72 8.66 3.64
C GLY A 73 13.09 9.78 2.82
N LEU A 74 13.92 10.62 2.19
CA LEU A 74 13.47 11.67 1.29
C LEU A 74 12.79 11.09 0.02
N ALA A 75 13.38 10.05 -0.58
CA ALA A 75 12.79 9.36 -1.72
C ALA A 75 11.42 8.73 -1.38
N GLN A 76 11.30 8.16 -0.19
CA GLN A 76 10.03 7.67 0.34
C GLN A 76 9.01 8.80 0.51
N GLY A 77 9.39 9.89 1.15
CA GLY A 77 8.53 11.06 1.33
C GLY A 77 8.04 11.66 0.01
N LEU A 78 8.84 11.53 -1.05
CA LEU A 78 8.49 11.92 -2.42
C LEU A 78 7.73 10.82 -3.19
N GLY A 79 7.40 9.69 -2.56
CA GLY A 79 6.65 8.60 -3.17
C GLY A 79 7.40 7.84 -4.26
N LYS A 80 8.76 7.89 -4.27
CA LYS A 80 9.56 7.22 -5.29
C LYS A 80 9.63 5.72 -5.05
N ARG A 81 9.59 4.94 -6.14
CA ARG A 81 9.93 3.52 -6.10
C ARG A 81 11.40 3.39 -5.73
N THR A 82 11.69 2.53 -4.76
CA THR A 82 13.06 2.40 -4.27
C THR A 82 13.49 0.94 -4.28
N LEU A 83 14.62 0.67 -4.92
CA LEU A 83 15.34 -0.60 -4.88
C LEU A 83 16.50 -0.45 -3.93
N LEU A 84 16.61 -1.33 -2.94
CA LEU A 84 17.71 -1.35 -1.98
C LEU A 84 18.61 -2.56 -2.22
N PHE A 85 19.90 -2.32 -2.36
CA PHE A 85 20.92 -3.36 -2.27
C PHE A 85 21.50 -3.38 -0.87
N ALA A 86 21.38 -4.51 -0.16
CA ALA A 86 22.08 -4.78 1.08
C ALA A 86 23.27 -5.69 0.74
N THR A 87 24.48 -5.13 0.78
CA THR A 87 25.68 -5.82 0.31
C THR A 87 26.29 -6.79 1.32
N GLU A 88 25.93 -6.68 2.60
CA GLU A 88 26.35 -7.61 3.66
C GLU A 88 25.22 -8.55 4.03
N GLU A 89 25.55 -9.83 4.27
CA GLU A 89 24.60 -10.94 4.44
C GLU A 89 23.66 -10.76 5.63
N ASN A 90 24.10 -10.11 6.69
CA ASN A 90 23.34 -9.88 7.93
C ASN A 90 23.06 -8.40 8.20
N GLN A 91 23.08 -7.57 7.17
CA GLN A 91 22.84 -6.14 7.33
C GLN A 91 21.39 -5.89 7.79
N SER A 92 21.24 -5.29 8.96
CA SER A 92 19.96 -4.78 9.43
C SER A 92 19.56 -3.59 8.58
N VAL A 93 18.40 -3.68 7.96
CA VAL A 93 17.82 -2.55 7.24
C VAL A 93 16.77 -1.96 8.18
N PRO A 94 16.94 -0.72 8.66
CA PRO A 94 16.14 -0.15 9.75
C PRO A 94 14.74 0.30 9.36
N PHE A 95 14.36 0.14 8.09
CA PHE A 95 13.04 0.54 7.60
C PHE A 95 12.10 -0.66 7.48
N ASP A 96 10.81 -0.40 7.67
CA ASP A 96 9.77 -1.38 7.39
C ASP A 96 9.82 -1.76 5.90
N HIS A 97 10.12 -3.03 5.67
CA HIS A 97 10.55 -3.52 4.35
C HIS A 97 9.41 -3.69 3.35
N GLU A 98 8.17 -3.57 3.79
CA GLU A 98 6.98 -3.78 2.95
C GLU A 98 6.87 -2.80 1.78
N HIS A 99 7.58 -1.67 1.86
CA HIS A 99 7.56 -0.62 0.84
C HIS A 99 8.77 -0.62 -0.10
N HIS A 100 9.77 -1.48 0.15
CA HIS A 100 11.00 -1.51 -0.62
C HIS A 100 11.24 -2.87 -1.26
N TYR A 101 11.75 -2.85 -2.47
CA TYR A 101 12.33 -4.03 -3.07
C TYR A 101 13.78 -4.15 -2.59
N ILE A 102 14.07 -5.16 -1.75
CA ILE A 102 15.40 -5.35 -1.16
C ILE A 102 16.07 -6.57 -1.79
N VAL A 103 17.26 -6.35 -2.29
CA VAL A 103 18.14 -7.39 -2.83
C VAL A 103 19.33 -7.56 -1.89
N ARG A 104 19.46 -8.73 -1.30
CA ARG A 104 20.61 -9.10 -0.48
C ARG A 104 21.63 -9.83 -1.35
N SER A 105 22.54 -9.07 -1.93
CA SER A 105 23.58 -9.60 -2.83
C SER A 105 24.73 -8.63 -2.95
N SER A 106 25.92 -9.17 -3.21
CA SER A 106 27.06 -8.36 -3.63
C SER A 106 26.80 -7.71 -4.98
N LEU A 107 27.25 -6.49 -5.18
CA LEU A 107 27.19 -5.81 -6.48
C LEU A 107 28.06 -6.47 -7.56
N SER A 108 28.98 -7.37 -7.18
CA SER A 108 29.72 -8.20 -8.12
C SER A 108 28.90 -9.38 -8.70
N ASN A 109 27.74 -9.67 -8.13
CA ASN A 109 26.81 -10.64 -8.70
C ASN A 109 25.97 -9.99 -9.79
N GLU A 110 26.54 -9.92 -11.00
CA GLU A 110 25.92 -9.26 -12.17
C GLU A 110 24.50 -9.79 -12.44
N THR A 111 24.29 -11.10 -12.34
CA THR A 111 22.96 -11.70 -12.57
C THR A 111 21.92 -11.19 -11.58
N ALA A 112 22.25 -11.06 -10.30
CA ALA A 112 21.34 -10.53 -9.29
C ALA A 112 21.07 -9.03 -9.50
N VAL A 113 22.10 -8.27 -9.91
CA VAL A 113 21.98 -6.84 -10.21
C VAL A 113 21.08 -6.61 -11.42
N GLU A 114 21.32 -7.33 -12.53
CA GLU A 114 20.51 -7.23 -13.75
C GLU A 114 19.04 -7.59 -13.48
N PHE A 115 18.81 -8.71 -12.80
CA PHE A 115 17.45 -9.14 -12.43
C PHE A 115 16.73 -8.08 -11.60
N ALA A 116 17.38 -7.51 -10.59
CA ALA A 116 16.79 -6.49 -9.73
C ALA A 116 16.43 -5.21 -10.49
N ILE A 117 17.32 -4.78 -11.41
CA ILE A 117 17.09 -3.64 -12.28
C ILE A 117 15.90 -3.90 -13.21
N GLU A 118 15.83 -5.06 -13.83
CA GLU A 118 14.68 -5.44 -14.67
C GLU A 118 13.37 -5.41 -13.91
N GLN A 119 13.36 -5.89 -12.67
CA GLN A 119 12.16 -5.88 -11.83
C GLN A 119 11.69 -4.44 -11.54
N ILE A 120 12.58 -3.52 -11.16
CA ILE A 120 12.16 -2.15 -10.86
C ILE A 120 11.76 -1.37 -12.12
N ILE A 121 12.38 -1.62 -13.26
CA ILE A 121 12.03 -1.02 -14.55
C ILE A 121 10.65 -1.50 -15.00
N SER A 122 10.40 -2.81 -14.92
CA SER A 122 9.15 -3.45 -15.36
C SER A 122 7.99 -3.21 -14.39
N ALA A 123 8.27 -2.81 -13.15
CA ALA A 123 7.22 -2.50 -12.19
C ALA A 123 6.41 -1.29 -12.68
N PRO A 124 5.08 -1.34 -12.66
CA PRO A 124 4.26 -0.21 -13.07
C PRO A 124 4.63 1.01 -12.22
N PRO A 125 4.67 2.23 -12.81
CA PRO A 125 4.88 3.43 -12.03
C PRO A 125 3.80 3.48 -10.95
N LYS A 126 4.19 3.67 -9.68
CA LYS A 126 3.23 3.97 -8.63
C LYS A 126 2.40 5.13 -9.16
N SER A 127 1.10 4.93 -9.35
CA SER A 127 0.23 5.93 -9.96
C SER A 127 0.53 7.29 -9.35
N ALA A 128 0.61 8.34 -10.17
CA ALA A 128 0.96 9.71 -9.78
C ALA A 128 0.06 10.32 -8.66
N GLN A 129 -0.93 9.58 -8.20
CA GLN A 129 -1.76 9.93 -7.05
C GLN A 129 -1.01 9.91 -5.71
N ARG A 130 0.16 9.25 -5.60
CA ARG A 130 0.99 9.26 -4.38
C ARG A 130 1.98 10.41 -4.26
N ALA A 131 2.24 11.14 -5.34
CA ALA A 131 3.16 12.30 -5.34
C ALA A 131 2.47 13.63 -4.93
N ARG A 132 1.18 13.62 -4.64
CA ARG A 132 0.57 14.74 -3.92
C ARG A 132 0.93 14.55 -2.46
N GLY A 133 1.86 15.40 -2.01
CA GLY A 133 2.48 15.38 -0.69
C GLY A 133 1.53 14.86 0.37
N LEU A 134 2.03 13.92 1.17
CA LEU A 134 1.34 13.50 2.39
C LEU A 134 0.80 14.77 3.06
N PRO A 135 -0.53 14.95 3.14
CA PRO A 135 -1.01 15.88 4.12
C PRO A 135 -0.50 15.30 5.44
N LEU A 136 0.22 16.09 6.21
CA LEU A 136 0.56 15.77 7.61
C LEU A 136 -0.71 15.53 8.47
N ASP A 137 -1.84 15.42 7.85
CA ASP A 137 -3.15 15.16 8.43
C ASP A 137 -3.87 14.08 7.59
N SER A 138 -3.26 12.87 7.54
CA SER A 138 -3.91 11.67 6.98
C SER A 138 -4.98 11.10 7.93
N ARG A 139 -5.62 11.98 8.70
CA ARG A 139 -6.84 11.62 9.40
C ARG A 139 -7.91 11.45 8.36
N GLY A 140 -8.41 10.23 8.22
CA GLY A 140 -9.52 9.95 7.35
C GLY A 140 -10.66 10.93 7.62
N LYS A 141 -11.19 11.57 6.57
CA LYS A 141 -12.26 12.56 6.69
C LYS A 141 -13.61 11.92 6.35
N PRO A 142 -14.71 12.43 6.93
CA PRO A 142 -16.04 12.05 6.48
C PRO A 142 -16.24 12.43 5.02
N LEU A 143 -17.01 11.63 4.28
CA LEU A 143 -17.38 11.93 2.88
C LEU A 143 -18.34 13.13 2.76
N GLY A 144 -19.08 13.46 3.82
CA GLY A 144 -20.04 14.54 3.79
C GLY A 144 -21.07 14.35 2.69
N THR A 145 -21.22 15.38 1.83
CA THR A 145 -22.16 15.36 0.69
C THR A 145 -21.75 14.37 -0.41
N GLU A 146 -20.48 14.01 -0.53
CA GLU A 146 -20.00 13.04 -1.52
C GLU A 146 -20.57 11.63 -1.29
N SER A 147 -21.00 11.30 -0.06
CA SER A 147 -21.66 10.03 0.23
C SER A 147 -22.87 9.76 -0.67
N LYS A 148 -23.63 10.80 -1.03
CA LYS A 148 -24.79 10.69 -1.95
C LYS A 148 -24.34 10.35 -3.38
N TYR A 149 -23.24 10.93 -3.84
CA TYR A 149 -22.65 10.60 -5.14
C TYR A 149 -22.25 9.12 -5.21
N PHE A 150 -21.55 8.64 -4.19
CA PHE A 150 -21.17 7.23 -4.10
C PHE A 150 -22.40 6.30 -4.00
N LEU A 151 -23.43 6.69 -3.25
CA LEU A 151 -24.66 5.89 -3.16
C LEU A 151 -25.36 5.77 -4.53
N ASN A 152 -25.44 6.86 -5.29
CA ASN A 152 -25.99 6.83 -6.65
C ASN A 152 -25.15 5.93 -7.57
N ARG A 153 -23.84 6.01 -7.52
CA ARG A 153 -22.94 5.12 -8.29
C ARG A 153 -23.14 3.64 -7.90
N LEU A 154 -23.24 3.34 -6.60
CA LEU A 154 -23.45 1.99 -6.12
C LEU A 154 -24.75 1.40 -6.70
N ASN A 155 -25.83 2.20 -6.74
CA ASN A 155 -27.12 1.78 -7.28
C ASN A 155 -27.09 1.55 -8.80
N GLN A 156 -26.18 2.21 -9.52
CA GLN A 156 -26.00 2.07 -10.97
C GLN A 156 -25.16 0.84 -11.38
N ILE A 157 -24.45 0.19 -10.44
CA ILE A 157 -23.68 -1.02 -10.76
C ILE A 157 -24.65 -2.13 -11.15
N PRO A 158 -24.55 -2.69 -12.38
CA PRO A 158 -25.47 -3.69 -12.90
C PRO A 158 -25.48 -4.96 -12.04
N THR A 159 -26.64 -5.62 -12.01
CA THR A 159 -26.79 -6.91 -11.31
C THR A 159 -25.98 -8.03 -11.94
N GLU A 160 -25.56 -7.88 -13.19
CA GLU A 160 -24.81 -8.86 -13.98
C GLU A 160 -23.29 -8.67 -13.85
N ASP A 161 -22.84 -7.61 -13.15
CA ASP A 161 -21.41 -7.38 -12.91
C ASP A 161 -20.77 -8.57 -12.19
N ARG A 162 -19.63 -9.04 -12.73
CA ARG A 162 -18.86 -10.16 -12.15
C ARG A 162 -17.97 -9.75 -10.98
N GLY A 163 -18.16 -8.56 -10.42
CA GLY A 163 -17.39 -8.04 -9.29
C GLY A 163 -16.41 -6.92 -9.65
N LEU A 164 -15.94 -6.83 -10.89
CA LEU A 164 -14.92 -5.87 -11.30
C LEU A 164 -15.35 -4.40 -11.11
N LEU A 165 -16.60 -4.06 -11.46
CA LEU A 165 -17.12 -2.70 -11.27
C LEU A 165 -17.31 -2.38 -9.78
N LEU A 166 -17.69 -3.38 -9.00
CA LEU A 166 -17.88 -3.23 -7.56
C LEU A 166 -16.53 -3.06 -6.85
N GLU A 167 -15.49 -3.82 -7.22
CA GLU A 167 -14.14 -3.65 -6.70
C GLU A 167 -13.58 -2.27 -7.08
N ALA A 168 -13.72 -1.83 -8.33
CA ALA A 168 -13.31 -0.49 -8.76
C ALA A 168 -14.04 0.61 -7.97
N PHE A 169 -15.35 0.43 -7.71
CA PHE A 169 -16.13 1.33 -6.88
C PHE A 169 -15.59 1.41 -5.44
N VAL A 170 -15.27 0.27 -4.83
CA VAL A 170 -14.72 0.23 -3.46
C VAL A 170 -13.34 0.86 -3.41
N ALA A 171 -12.49 0.65 -4.43
CA ALA A 171 -11.19 1.33 -4.52
C ALA A 171 -11.35 2.86 -4.52
N ASP A 172 -12.23 3.39 -5.37
CA ASP A 172 -12.52 4.84 -5.42
C ASP A 172 -13.07 5.37 -4.09
N LEU A 173 -13.97 4.61 -3.45
CA LEU A 173 -14.54 4.95 -2.15
C LEU A 173 -13.46 5.06 -1.06
N LEU A 174 -12.57 4.07 -0.96
CA LEU A 174 -11.50 4.05 0.02
C LEU A 174 -10.52 5.21 -0.19
N LEU A 175 -10.17 5.50 -1.46
CA LEU A 175 -9.34 6.67 -1.81
C LEU A 175 -10.02 7.99 -1.41
N ALA A 176 -11.33 8.13 -1.64
CA ALA A 176 -12.09 9.32 -1.24
C ALA A 176 -12.14 9.50 0.30
N CYS A 177 -12.13 8.39 1.05
CA CYS A 177 -11.99 8.41 2.51
C CYS A 177 -10.60 8.81 3.01
N GLY A 178 -9.60 8.94 2.13
CA GLY A 178 -8.25 9.35 2.47
C GLY A 178 -7.44 8.27 3.20
N VAL A 179 -7.78 6.99 3.00
CA VAL A 179 -6.98 5.86 3.53
C VAL A 179 -6.02 5.33 2.48
N GLU A 180 -4.89 4.80 2.93
CA GLU A 180 -3.93 4.17 2.04
C GLU A 180 -4.41 2.78 1.64
N VAL A 181 -4.47 2.52 0.32
CA VAL A 181 -5.02 1.28 -0.22
C VAL A 181 -4.00 0.61 -1.12
N LEU A 182 -3.75 -0.67 -0.91
CA LEU A 182 -3.11 -1.55 -1.88
C LEU A 182 -4.16 -2.51 -2.46
N SER A 183 -4.27 -2.55 -3.79
CA SER A 183 -5.08 -3.54 -4.50
C SER A 183 -4.18 -4.66 -5.00
N GLU A 184 -4.51 -5.91 -4.71
CA GLU A 184 -3.71 -7.07 -5.13
C GLU A 184 -4.18 -7.67 -6.47
N SER A 185 -4.80 -6.90 -7.34
CA SER A 185 -5.33 -7.38 -8.63
C SER A 185 -4.30 -8.01 -9.60
N SER A 186 -3.01 -8.02 -9.26
CA SER A 186 -1.93 -8.48 -10.14
C SER A 186 -1.27 -9.81 -9.74
N ARG A 187 -1.61 -10.44 -8.62
CA ARG A 187 -1.03 -11.74 -8.25
C ARG A 187 -1.90 -12.91 -8.69
N LYS A 188 -1.26 -13.96 -9.25
CA LYS A 188 -1.91 -15.22 -9.71
C LYS A 188 -2.55 -16.03 -8.57
N GLU A 189 -2.21 -15.78 -7.33
CA GLU A 189 -2.84 -16.39 -6.16
C GLU A 189 -3.82 -15.37 -5.57
N LYS A 190 -5.11 -15.71 -5.60
CA LYS A 190 -6.18 -14.89 -4.99
C LYS A 190 -5.92 -14.80 -3.48
N THR A 191 -5.49 -13.64 -3.06
CA THR A 191 -5.45 -13.25 -1.67
C THR A 191 -6.74 -12.51 -1.34
N ALA A 192 -6.71 -11.28 -0.86
CA ALA A 192 -7.89 -10.45 -0.64
C ALA A 192 -7.98 -9.37 -1.73
N ASP A 193 -9.14 -8.72 -1.86
CA ASP A 193 -9.31 -7.68 -2.88
C ASP A 193 -8.52 -6.41 -2.54
N PHE A 194 -8.44 -6.04 -1.25
CA PHE A 194 -7.70 -4.86 -0.79
C PHE A 194 -7.03 -5.09 0.56
N ALA A 195 -5.96 -4.35 0.78
CA ALA A 195 -5.34 -4.12 2.07
C ALA A 195 -5.26 -2.62 2.34
N VAL A 196 -5.69 -2.18 3.52
CA VAL A 196 -5.78 -0.77 3.91
C VAL A 196 -4.90 -0.51 5.11
N TRP A 197 -4.11 0.57 5.03
CA TRP A 197 -3.30 1.10 6.13
C TRP A 197 -3.85 2.43 6.62
N SER A 198 -3.90 2.61 7.92
CA SER A 198 -4.29 3.85 8.55
C SER A 198 -3.71 3.92 9.96
N ASP A 199 -3.00 4.99 10.28
CA ASP A 199 -2.44 5.22 11.62
C ASP A 199 -3.52 5.19 12.70
N GLU A 200 -4.73 5.65 12.36
CA GLU A 200 -5.86 5.62 13.28
C GLU A 200 -6.35 4.19 13.60
N LEU A 201 -6.15 3.22 12.69
CA LEU A 201 -6.56 1.83 12.88
C LEU A 201 -5.51 0.98 13.60
N GLU A 202 -4.23 1.37 13.53
CA GLU A 202 -3.10 0.58 14.01
C GLU A 202 -3.28 0.07 15.45
N GLN A 203 -3.64 0.96 16.38
CA GLN A 203 -3.78 0.61 17.79
C GLN A 203 -5.02 -0.24 18.13
N THR A 204 -6.01 -0.30 17.26
CA THR A 204 -7.31 -0.95 17.56
C THR A 204 -7.63 -2.13 16.68
N VAL A 205 -7.39 -2.00 15.40
CA VAL A 205 -7.71 -2.99 14.37
C VAL A 205 -6.43 -3.67 13.86
N GLY A 206 -5.30 -2.95 13.95
CA GLY A 206 -4.04 -3.33 13.36
C GLY A 206 -3.94 -2.95 11.88
N ASN A 207 -2.73 -3.00 11.35
CA ASN A 207 -2.42 -2.78 9.94
C ASN A 207 -1.75 -4.05 9.37
N PRO A 208 -2.13 -4.46 8.16
CA PRO A 208 -3.22 -3.94 7.36
C PRO A 208 -4.61 -4.42 7.83
N LEU A 209 -5.64 -3.61 7.55
CA LEU A 209 -7.02 -4.11 7.52
C LEU A 209 -7.25 -4.77 6.16
N VAL A 210 -7.52 -6.07 6.16
CA VAL A 210 -7.73 -6.85 4.94
C VAL A 210 -9.19 -6.76 4.53
N ILE A 211 -9.48 -6.44 3.26
CA ILE A 211 -10.85 -6.23 2.77
C ILE A 211 -11.17 -7.21 1.64
N GLU A 212 -12.31 -7.86 1.75
CA GLU A 212 -12.92 -8.69 0.72
C GLU A 212 -14.26 -8.10 0.31
N VAL A 213 -14.52 -8.04 -0.99
CA VAL A 213 -15.74 -7.46 -1.55
C VAL A 213 -16.59 -8.56 -2.19
N LYS A 214 -17.83 -8.67 -1.78
CA LYS A 214 -18.78 -9.62 -2.34
C LYS A 214 -19.99 -8.88 -2.91
N ARG A 215 -20.39 -9.26 -4.10
CA ARG A 215 -21.61 -8.67 -4.67
C ARG A 215 -22.85 -9.06 -3.86
N VAL A 216 -22.98 -10.32 -3.51
CA VAL A 216 -24.18 -10.86 -2.89
C VAL A 216 -23.82 -11.82 -1.76
N LEU A 217 -24.44 -11.60 -0.59
CA LEU A 217 -24.40 -12.52 0.55
C LEU A 217 -25.83 -12.99 0.88
N ARG A 218 -26.31 -14.08 0.26
CA ARG A 218 -27.73 -14.53 0.37
C ARG A 218 -27.99 -15.55 1.45
N SER A 219 -27.05 -16.42 1.75
CA SER A 219 -27.25 -17.53 2.69
C SER A 219 -26.21 -17.53 3.80
N LYS A 220 -26.55 -18.19 4.91
CA LYS A 220 -25.64 -18.38 6.05
C LYS A 220 -24.34 -19.09 5.64
N SER A 221 -24.44 -20.10 4.77
CA SER A 221 -23.28 -20.85 4.27
C SER A 221 -22.32 -19.94 3.51
N VAL A 222 -22.83 -19.14 2.55
CA VAL A 222 -22.01 -18.21 1.75
C VAL A 222 -21.33 -17.13 2.63
N ILE A 223 -22.04 -16.64 3.65
CA ILE A 223 -21.47 -15.69 4.61
C ILE A 223 -20.35 -16.35 5.42
N GLY A 224 -20.57 -17.57 5.92
CA GLY A 224 -19.57 -18.31 6.68
C GLY A 224 -18.34 -18.65 5.87
N GLU A 225 -18.51 -19.13 4.63
CA GLU A 225 -17.41 -19.43 3.72
C GLU A 225 -16.57 -18.19 3.39
N ALA A 226 -17.22 -17.07 3.05
CA ALA A 226 -16.52 -15.81 2.79
C ALA A 226 -15.76 -15.30 4.03
N GLY A 227 -16.37 -15.41 5.22
CA GLY A 227 -15.71 -15.02 6.46
C GLY A 227 -14.52 -15.90 6.81
N GLN A 228 -14.62 -17.22 6.63
CA GLN A 228 -13.51 -18.14 6.84
C GLN A 228 -12.36 -17.92 5.84
N GLN A 229 -12.69 -17.66 4.58
CA GLN A 229 -11.70 -17.35 3.55
C GLN A 229 -10.95 -16.07 3.92
N LEU A 230 -11.67 -15.00 4.27
CA LEU A 230 -11.08 -13.74 4.68
C LEU A 230 -10.23 -13.89 5.95
N SER A 231 -10.68 -14.68 6.93
CA SER A 231 -9.89 -14.96 8.14
C SER A 231 -8.56 -15.66 7.84
N LYS A 232 -8.52 -16.55 6.85
CA LYS A 232 -7.25 -17.15 6.38
C LYS A 232 -6.33 -16.10 5.75
N TYR A 233 -6.88 -15.18 4.96
CA TYR A 233 -6.08 -14.09 4.37
C TYR A 233 -5.53 -13.15 5.44
N VAL A 234 -6.33 -12.81 6.45
CA VAL A 234 -5.88 -12.02 7.60
C VAL A 234 -4.71 -12.70 8.31
N ALA A 235 -4.82 -14.01 8.57
CA ALA A 235 -3.76 -14.77 9.23
C ALA A 235 -2.47 -14.84 8.40
N ASN A 236 -2.59 -15.04 7.08
CA ASN A 236 -1.44 -15.12 6.18
C ASN A 236 -0.79 -13.74 5.94
N GLY A 237 -1.58 -12.66 5.93
CA GLY A 237 -1.15 -11.29 5.69
C GLY A 237 -0.63 -10.55 6.94
N ARG A 238 -0.47 -11.24 8.07
CA ARG A 238 -0.11 -10.64 9.38
C ARG A 238 -1.07 -9.53 9.86
N GLY A 239 -2.26 -9.46 9.29
CA GLY A 239 -3.33 -8.58 9.77
C GLY A 239 -4.00 -9.15 11.03
N ASN A 240 -4.74 -8.31 11.74
CA ASN A 240 -5.50 -8.74 12.92
C ASN A 240 -6.99 -8.84 12.61
N TRP A 241 -7.50 -8.01 11.70
CA TRP A 241 -8.91 -7.89 11.38
C TRP A 241 -9.16 -7.91 9.87
N GLY A 242 -10.32 -8.47 9.50
CA GLY A 242 -10.83 -8.44 8.13
C GLY A 242 -12.15 -7.68 8.05
N LEU A 243 -12.39 -7.06 6.88
CA LEU A 243 -13.62 -6.37 6.55
C LEU A 243 -14.26 -7.03 5.31
N LEU A 244 -15.41 -7.63 5.50
CA LEU A 244 -16.23 -8.19 4.43
C LEU A 244 -17.26 -7.15 4.01
N LEU A 245 -17.09 -6.57 2.82
CA LEU A 245 -18.03 -5.62 2.22
C LEU A 245 -18.92 -6.34 1.21
N TYR A 246 -20.22 -5.96 1.18
CA TYR A 246 -21.11 -6.50 0.18
C TYR A 246 -22.18 -5.48 -0.26
N LYS A 247 -22.66 -5.67 -1.50
CA LYS A 247 -23.72 -4.81 -2.07
C LYS A 247 -25.12 -5.31 -1.74
N ASP A 248 -25.42 -6.54 -2.15
CA ASP A 248 -26.77 -7.12 -2.08
C ASP A 248 -26.82 -8.29 -1.10
N GLY A 249 -27.88 -8.36 -0.32
CA GLY A 249 -28.07 -9.44 0.64
C GLY A 249 -28.93 -9.04 1.82
N ARG A 250 -29.12 -9.99 2.75
CA ARG A 250 -29.81 -9.70 4.01
C ARG A 250 -28.86 -8.88 4.90
N LYS A 251 -29.46 -7.96 5.69
CA LYS A 251 -28.67 -7.30 6.75
C LYS A 251 -27.98 -8.37 7.59
N PRO A 252 -26.70 -8.16 7.97
CA PRO A 252 -26.06 -9.01 8.96
C PRO A 252 -26.85 -8.84 10.25
N SER A 253 -27.94 -9.59 10.39
CA SER A 253 -28.67 -9.69 11.65
C SER A 253 -27.78 -10.45 12.65
N SER A 254 -28.22 -10.54 13.92
CA SER A 254 -27.60 -11.33 15.00
C SER A 254 -27.10 -12.72 14.56
N VAL A 255 -27.70 -13.27 13.52
CA VAL A 255 -27.36 -14.56 12.91
C VAL A 255 -26.00 -14.59 12.21
N ALA A 256 -25.50 -13.47 11.69
CA ALA A 256 -24.19 -13.43 11.06
C ALA A 256 -23.05 -13.51 12.08
N ARG A 257 -23.30 -13.11 13.32
CA ARG A 257 -22.29 -13.17 14.41
C ARG A 257 -21.91 -14.60 14.78
N ASP A 258 -22.88 -15.51 14.78
CA ASP A 258 -22.66 -16.92 15.15
C ASP A 258 -21.90 -17.69 14.05
N ILE A 259 -21.78 -17.11 12.86
CA ILE A 259 -21.24 -17.79 11.68
C ILE A 259 -19.88 -17.20 11.26
N LEU A 260 -19.68 -15.90 11.47
CA LEU A 260 -18.44 -15.22 11.10
C LEU A 260 -17.35 -15.41 12.17
N PRO A 261 -16.09 -15.55 11.76
CA PRO A 261 -14.96 -15.49 12.69
C PRO A 261 -14.98 -14.18 13.49
N PRO A 262 -14.55 -14.20 14.76
CA PRO A 262 -14.68 -13.06 15.68
C PRO A 262 -13.90 -11.82 15.25
N ASN A 263 -12.92 -11.99 14.35
CA ASN A 263 -12.09 -10.92 13.80
C ASN A 263 -12.55 -10.42 12.42
N ILE A 264 -13.76 -10.76 12.00
CA ILE A 264 -14.32 -10.34 10.71
C ILE A 264 -15.48 -9.37 10.93
N ILE A 265 -15.32 -8.14 10.48
CA ILE A 265 -16.38 -7.14 10.39
C ILE A 265 -17.12 -7.35 9.06
N CYS A 266 -18.43 -7.42 9.09
CA CYS A 266 -19.26 -7.58 7.89
C CYS A 266 -20.21 -6.39 7.75
N LEU A 267 -20.10 -5.63 6.66
CA LEU A 267 -20.87 -4.42 6.42
C LEU A 267 -21.45 -4.38 5.01
N ARG A 268 -22.69 -3.92 4.92
CA ARG A 268 -23.30 -3.60 3.64
C ARG A 268 -22.80 -2.23 3.14
N LEU A 269 -22.53 -2.11 1.85
CA LEU A 269 -21.93 -0.90 1.28
C LEU A 269 -22.80 0.34 1.44
N ASP A 270 -24.11 0.24 1.35
CA ASP A 270 -25.01 1.37 1.57
C ASP A 270 -25.03 1.83 3.05
N GLU A 271 -24.96 0.88 4.01
CA GLU A 271 -24.83 1.20 5.43
C GLU A 271 -23.48 1.86 5.74
N LEU A 272 -22.41 1.36 5.13
CA LEU A 272 -21.08 2.00 5.22
C LEU A 272 -21.13 3.43 4.70
N LEU A 273 -21.71 3.68 3.53
CA LEU A 273 -21.83 5.01 2.93
C LEU A 273 -22.65 5.97 3.78
N GLU A 274 -23.72 5.49 4.41
CA GLU A 274 -24.51 6.30 5.33
C GLU A 274 -23.70 6.76 6.54
N GLN A 275 -22.92 5.85 7.14
CA GLN A 275 -22.06 6.16 8.28
C GLN A 275 -20.89 7.07 7.89
N LEU A 276 -20.30 6.87 6.70
CA LEU A 276 -19.20 7.69 6.17
C LEU A 276 -19.64 9.13 5.88
N ARG A 277 -20.92 9.41 5.81
CA ARG A 277 -21.43 10.79 5.67
C ARG A 277 -20.97 11.69 6.81
N ASN A 278 -20.94 11.18 8.03
CA ASN A 278 -20.66 11.97 9.23
C ASN A 278 -19.41 11.51 10.00
N SER A 279 -18.80 10.40 9.58
CA SER A 279 -17.66 9.78 10.26
C SER A 279 -16.57 9.40 9.28
N SER A 280 -15.29 9.44 9.72
CA SER A 280 -14.19 8.90 8.94
C SER A 280 -14.27 7.38 8.86
N PHE A 281 -13.67 6.80 7.82
CA PHE A 281 -13.59 5.34 7.63
C PHE A 281 -13.05 4.64 8.89
N SER A 282 -11.95 5.14 9.43
CA SER A 282 -11.34 4.58 10.64
C SER A 282 -12.27 4.60 11.85
N LYS A 283 -13.06 5.67 12.04
CA LYS A 283 -14.04 5.74 13.13
C LYS A 283 -15.18 4.72 12.96
N VAL A 284 -15.66 4.55 11.73
CA VAL A 284 -16.70 3.54 11.41
C VAL A 284 -16.17 2.14 11.73
N ILE A 285 -14.98 1.80 11.26
CA ILE A 285 -14.40 0.48 11.50
C ILE A 285 -14.15 0.23 13.00
N LYS A 286 -13.59 1.21 13.74
CA LYS A 286 -13.42 1.12 15.19
C LYS A 286 -14.74 0.88 15.91
N HIS A 287 -15.80 1.57 15.52
CA HIS A 287 -17.13 1.41 16.11
C HIS A 287 -17.63 -0.03 15.94
N HIS A 288 -17.60 -0.56 14.71
CA HIS A 288 -18.03 -1.94 14.44
C HIS A 288 -17.19 -2.98 15.14
N ARG A 289 -15.86 -2.79 15.17
CA ARG A 289 -14.96 -3.66 15.93
C ARG A 289 -15.29 -3.67 17.42
N ASN A 290 -15.50 -2.51 18.02
CA ASN A 290 -15.82 -2.41 19.44
C ASN A 290 -17.16 -3.09 19.76
N ASN A 291 -18.15 -2.94 18.91
CA ASN A 291 -19.43 -3.62 19.05
C ASN A 291 -19.29 -5.15 19.00
N LEU A 292 -18.40 -5.66 18.13
CA LEU A 292 -18.12 -7.10 18.07
C LEU A 292 -17.40 -7.59 19.34
N VAL A 293 -16.40 -6.85 19.82
CA VAL A 293 -15.63 -7.25 21.01
C VAL A 293 -16.46 -7.17 22.29
N HIS A 294 -17.31 -6.16 22.43
CA HIS A 294 -18.11 -5.94 23.64
C HIS A 294 -19.49 -6.58 23.60
N GLY A 295 -19.85 -7.27 22.51
CA GLY A 295 -21.14 -7.94 22.38
C GLY A 295 -22.35 -7.00 22.35
N ILE A 296 -22.14 -5.71 22.01
CA ILE A 296 -23.22 -4.73 21.97
C ILE A 296 -24.08 -4.96 20.71
N ASN A 297 -25.34 -5.25 20.92
CA ASN A 297 -26.34 -5.38 19.86
C ASN A 297 -26.94 -4.00 19.57
N PHE A 298 -26.97 -3.59 18.29
CA PHE A 298 -27.82 -2.53 17.77
C PHE A 298 -28.85 -3.09 16.82
#